data_f116ab6ded70bf886e4789afa5e6614a
#
_entry.id   f116ab6ded70bf886e4789afa5e6614a
#
_cell.length_a   1.000
_cell.length_b   1.000
_cell.length_c   1.000
_cell.angle_alpha   90.00
_cell.angle_beta   90.00
_cell.angle_gamma   90.00
#
_symmetry.space_group_name_H-M   'P 1'
#
loop_
_entity.id
_entity.type
_entity.pdbx_description
1 polymer ?
#
loop_
_entity_poly.entity_id
_entity_poly.type
_entity_poly.pdbx_seq_one_letter_code
_entity_poly.pdbx_strand_id
1 'polypeptide(L)'
;MGLIKHSISFSFATLLSRIFGYVRDALIAYYFGVSQITDAFFIAFRLPNTFRRLLGEGGFNAAFVPIYAMDIKGGREKQFLSSAFTYYTLVNLLITLLGIVFAEALMTVIAPGIKDKPHFELTVFMARWLFTYLFFAGLSSFFMAVLNTRGIFFVPAFAQGIFNLVFSLVVALSSHSFGFYSLIWGVILGGMAQALFNLPSVWRSGLMPGFSLELDKDVKLLVKRLIPSLIGFGVAQLSFFIDTFLASFLPLGSISYLYYANRIFQLPLGAVSVGMANSLLSALSKGEDTKFSIHLAAKFVILISLPATFGLIALSDSIIALLYRRGRFSEHDVLTASWVLGAYAVGLTFFSLQKVLSSVFFAKGDTKTPVKASVLSVLSEALFGSFYAFFLKWGVFGLALGTSTSALISFSYLFLKIEGGVIAIKDLFMMLYKPFFASIFMLFVVWLLKMWLTEPIWILLIIPTAMVVYFLSLLFLRDALSLTLISRLKSLVEQKVQS
;
A
#
# COMPACT_ATOMS: atom_id res chain seq x y z
N MET A 1 -0.45 -10.59 27.94
CA MET A 1 -0.37 -11.69 26.96
C MET A 1 -1.38 -11.56 25.79
N GLY A 2 -2.62 -11.11 25.99
CA GLY A 2 -3.60 -10.99 24.92
C GLY A 2 -3.19 -10.09 23.74
N LEU A 3 -2.67 -8.90 24.02
CA LEU A 3 -2.33 -7.90 23.00
C LEU A 3 -1.22 -8.39 22.04
N ILE A 4 -0.21 -9.06 22.57
CA ILE A 4 0.89 -9.64 21.77
C ILE A 4 0.36 -10.76 20.86
N LYS A 5 -0.48 -11.65 21.38
CA LYS A 5 -1.11 -12.73 20.61
C LYS A 5 -1.99 -12.18 19.49
N HIS A 6 -2.77 -11.13 19.74
CA HIS A 6 -3.59 -10.46 18.72
C HIS A 6 -2.73 -9.78 17.65
N SER A 7 -1.63 -9.11 18.03
CA SER A 7 -0.71 -8.48 17.07
C SER A 7 -0.01 -9.50 16.17
N ILE A 8 0.46 -10.63 16.73
CA ILE A 8 1.08 -11.70 15.95
C ILE A 8 0.07 -12.30 14.97
N SER A 9 -1.14 -12.59 15.43
CA SER A 9 -2.22 -13.16 14.63
C SER A 9 -2.62 -12.24 13.47
N PHE A 10 -2.76 -10.94 13.73
CA PHE A 10 -3.03 -9.91 12.72
C PHE A 10 -1.90 -9.82 11.69
N SER A 11 -0.64 -9.80 12.14
CA SER A 11 0.54 -9.73 11.26
C SER A 11 0.65 -10.94 10.37
N PHE A 12 0.39 -12.13 10.90
CA PHE A 12 0.40 -13.37 10.13
C PHE A 12 -0.72 -13.40 9.07
N ALA A 13 -1.95 -13.02 9.43
CA ALA A 13 -3.06 -12.89 8.48
C ALA A 13 -2.74 -11.90 7.36
N THR A 14 -2.14 -10.76 7.70
CA THR A 14 -1.74 -9.74 6.73
C THR A 14 -0.64 -10.25 5.79
N LEU A 15 0.34 -11.00 6.30
CA LEU A 15 1.41 -11.59 5.48
C LEU A 15 0.85 -12.60 4.47
N LEU A 16 -0.01 -13.53 4.92
CA LEU A 16 -0.69 -14.48 4.03
C LEU A 16 -1.52 -13.77 2.96
N SER A 17 -2.27 -12.74 3.35
CA SER A 17 -3.06 -11.92 2.44
C SER A 17 -2.20 -11.25 1.35
N ARG A 18 -0.98 -10.80 1.71
CA ARG A 18 -0.02 -10.25 0.75
C ARG A 18 0.50 -11.30 -0.21
N ILE A 19 0.85 -12.48 0.28
CA ILE A 19 1.31 -13.60 -0.57
C ILE A 19 0.23 -13.94 -1.60
N PHE A 20 -1.03 -14.12 -1.18
CA PHE A 20 -2.13 -14.37 -2.12
C PHE A 20 -2.34 -13.21 -3.11
N GLY A 21 -2.09 -11.97 -2.67
CA GLY A 21 -2.12 -10.80 -3.56
C GLY A 21 -1.05 -10.87 -4.65
N TYR A 22 0.16 -11.37 -4.35
CA TYR A 22 1.21 -11.59 -5.36
C TYR A 22 0.87 -12.73 -6.30
N VAL A 23 0.35 -13.84 -5.79
CA VAL A 23 -0.12 -14.97 -6.63
C VAL A 23 -1.17 -14.48 -7.62
N ARG A 24 -2.13 -13.68 -7.18
CA ARG A 24 -3.13 -13.04 -8.04
C ARG A 24 -2.48 -12.22 -9.15
N ASP A 25 -1.55 -11.32 -8.79
CA ASP A 25 -0.91 -10.42 -9.74
C ASP A 25 -0.03 -11.20 -10.74
N ALA A 26 0.63 -12.28 -10.29
CA ALA A 26 1.39 -13.18 -11.15
C ALA A 26 0.47 -13.96 -12.13
N LEU A 27 -0.72 -14.37 -11.70
CA LEU A 27 -1.70 -15.01 -12.59
C LEU A 27 -2.26 -14.03 -13.63
N ILE A 28 -2.52 -12.78 -13.24
CA ILE A 28 -2.91 -11.74 -14.21
C ILE A 28 -1.81 -11.55 -15.25
N ALA A 29 -0.55 -11.43 -14.81
CA ALA A 29 0.60 -11.32 -15.71
C ALA A 29 0.76 -12.55 -16.62
N TYR A 30 0.56 -13.76 -16.08
CA TYR A 30 0.65 -15.00 -16.84
C TYR A 30 -0.37 -15.10 -17.97
N TYR A 31 -1.65 -14.86 -17.66
CA TYR A 31 -2.73 -15.04 -18.64
C TYR A 31 -2.91 -13.86 -19.59
N PHE A 32 -2.63 -12.64 -19.14
CA PHE A 32 -2.97 -11.42 -19.89
C PHE A 32 -1.76 -10.56 -20.25
N GLY A 33 -0.59 -10.75 -19.58
CA GLY A 33 0.65 -10.00 -19.83
C GLY A 33 0.47 -8.50 -19.61
N VAL A 34 1.14 -7.72 -20.45
CA VAL A 34 0.92 -6.27 -20.59
C VAL A 34 0.15 -6.04 -21.90
N SER A 35 -1.12 -5.67 -21.79
CA SER A 35 -2.07 -5.66 -22.91
C SER A 35 -3.18 -4.64 -22.71
N GLN A 36 -4.01 -4.46 -23.75
CA GLN A 36 -5.24 -3.67 -23.65
C GLN A 36 -6.18 -4.15 -22.54
N ILE A 37 -6.21 -5.47 -22.29
CA ILE A 37 -7.05 -6.08 -21.26
C ILE A 37 -6.55 -5.67 -19.86
N THR A 38 -5.24 -5.74 -19.61
CA THR A 38 -4.68 -5.39 -18.30
C THR A 38 -4.73 -3.89 -18.04
N ASP A 39 -4.47 -3.04 -19.03
CA ASP A 39 -4.63 -1.60 -18.88
C ASP A 39 -6.10 -1.24 -18.59
N ALA A 40 -7.05 -1.77 -19.38
CA ALA A 40 -8.48 -1.56 -19.15
C ALA A 40 -8.91 -2.04 -17.75
N PHE A 41 -8.45 -3.21 -17.32
CA PHE A 41 -8.75 -3.76 -16.00
C PHE A 41 -8.19 -2.89 -14.87
N PHE A 42 -6.93 -2.47 -14.94
CA PHE A 42 -6.33 -1.67 -13.88
C PHE A 42 -6.93 -0.26 -13.78
N ILE A 43 -7.32 0.36 -14.90
CA ILE A 43 -8.07 1.61 -14.91
C ILE A 43 -9.45 1.41 -14.28
N ALA A 44 -10.21 0.44 -14.77
CA ALA A 44 -11.58 0.16 -14.33
C ALA A 44 -11.66 -0.21 -12.85
N PHE A 45 -10.69 -0.97 -12.34
CA PHE A 45 -10.62 -1.40 -10.95
C PHE A 45 -10.09 -0.30 -10.01
N ARG A 46 -9.51 0.77 -10.53
CA ARG A 46 -8.89 1.84 -9.73
C ARG A 46 -9.86 2.46 -8.73
N LEU A 47 -11.02 2.94 -9.21
CA LEU A 47 -12.03 3.56 -8.35
C LEU A 47 -12.63 2.61 -7.32
N PRO A 48 -13.19 1.44 -7.71
CA PRO A 48 -13.73 0.49 -6.74
C PRO A 48 -12.72 0.11 -5.64
N ASN A 49 -11.47 -0.11 -6.01
CA ASN A 49 -10.42 -0.45 -5.05
C ASN A 49 -10.03 0.74 -4.15
N THR A 50 -10.07 1.97 -4.67
CA THR A 50 -9.82 3.17 -3.85
C THR A 50 -10.94 3.39 -2.85
N PHE A 51 -12.21 3.28 -3.25
CA PHE A 51 -13.34 3.36 -2.33
C PHE A 51 -13.27 2.27 -1.25
N ARG A 52 -12.90 1.04 -1.62
CA ARG A 52 -12.64 -0.04 -0.66
C ARG A 52 -11.59 0.36 0.39
N ARG A 53 -10.48 0.98 -0.03
CA ARG A 53 -9.45 1.46 0.91
C ARG A 53 -9.97 2.57 1.82
N LEU A 54 -10.72 3.52 1.27
CA LEU A 54 -11.31 4.62 2.05
C LEU A 54 -12.29 4.10 3.09
N LEU A 55 -13.14 3.15 2.72
CA LEU A 55 -14.15 2.58 3.60
C LEU A 55 -13.57 1.52 4.56
N GLY A 56 -12.64 0.67 4.09
CA GLY A 56 -12.15 -0.48 4.85
C GLY A 56 -10.89 -0.22 5.68
N GLU A 57 -9.92 0.51 5.13
CA GLU A 57 -8.58 0.55 5.71
C GLU A 57 -8.33 1.73 6.67
N GLY A 58 -9.22 2.70 6.77
CA GLY A 58 -8.95 3.82 7.64
C GLY A 58 -10.14 4.73 7.95
N GLY A 59 -10.79 5.30 6.93
CA GLY A 59 -11.79 6.34 7.13
C GLY A 59 -12.99 5.92 7.96
N PHE A 60 -13.61 4.78 7.62
CA PHE A 60 -14.76 4.27 8.32
C PHE A 60 -14.40 3.75 9.74
N ASN A 61 -13.34 2.95 9.86
CA ASN A 61 -12.89 2.43 11.15
C ASN A 61 -12.58 3.56 12.16
N ALA A 62 -11.91 4.62 11.72
CA ALA A 62 -11.56 5.76 12.59
C ALA A 62 -12.79 6.50 13.11
N ALA A 63 -13.86 6.56 12.32
CA ALA A 63 -15.13 7.19 12.73
C ALA A 63 -16.02 6.25 13.56
N PHE A 64 -16.16 4.98 13.13
CA PHE A 64 -17.09 4.00 13.67
C PHE A 64 -16.66 3.43 15.03
N VAL A 65 -15.40 2.94 15.12
CA VAL A 65 -14.94 2.19 16.31
C VAL A 65 -15.08 2.95 17.63
N PRO A 66 -14.73 4.26 17.73
CA PRO A 66 -14.88 4.99 18.98
C PRO A 66 -16.35 5.19 19.41
N ILE A 67 -17.26 5.39 18.44
CA ILE A 67 -18.69 5.61 18.72
C ILE A 67 -19.32 4.28 19.17
N TYR A 68 -19.08 3.22 18.40
CA TYR A 68 -19.60 1.90 18.72
C TYR A 68 -19.11 1.40 20.10
N ALA A 69 -17.84 1.65 20.44
CA ALA A 69 -17.31 1.31 21.76
C ALA A 69 -18.02 2.06 22.91
N MET A 70 -18.50 3.29 22.69
CA MET A 70 -19.30 4.02 23.66
C MET A 70 -20.72 3.43 23.81
N ASP A 71 -21.36 3.06 22.68
CA ASP A 71 -22.69 2.47 22.69
C ASP A 71 -22.73 1.08 23.33
N ILE A 72 -21.67 0.29 23.18
CA ILE A 72 -21.50 -0.97 23.93
C ILE A 72 -21.56 -0.70 25.43
N LYS A 73 -20.85 0.30 25.94
CA LYS A 73 -20.86 0.67 27.36
C LYS A 73 -22.20 1.23 27.80
N GLY A 74 -22.90 1.90 26.90
CA GLY A 74 -24.22 2.54 27.18
C GLY A 74 -25.42 1.59 27.03
N GLY A 75 -25.23 0.33 26.66
CA GLY A 75 -26.33 -0.65 26.48
C GLY A 75 -27.18 -0.44 25.22
N ARG A 76 -26.81 0.46 24.30
CA ARG A 76 -27.55 0.78 23.05
C ARG A 76 -26.98 0.12 21.83
N GLU A 77 -26.12 -0.86 22.05
CA GLU A 77 -25.33 -1.54 21.03
C GLU A 77 -26.14 -2.01 19.82
N LYS A 78 -27.21 -2.76 20.05
CA LYS A 78 -28.00 -3.35 18.96
C LYS A 78 -28.73 -2.28 18.13
N GLN A 79 -29.24 -1.24 18.78
CA GLN A 79 -29.93 -0.13 18.13
C GLN A 79 -28.96 0.63 17.20
N PHE A 80 -27.83 1.10 17.74
CA PHE A 80 -26.82 1.79 16.97
C PHE A 80 -26.29 0.93 15.81
N LEU A 81 -25.96 -0.35 16.09
CA LEU A 81 -25.42 -1.27 15.09
C LEU A 81 -26.38 -1.45 13.91
N SER A 82 -27.69 -1.64 14.19
CA SER A 82 -28.72 -1.82 13.15
C SER A 82 -28.92 -0.57 12.32
N SER A 83 -29.03 0.60 12.95
CA SER A 83 -29.18 1.87 12.26
C SER A 83 -27.93 2.22 11.44
N ALA A 84 -26.75 2.09 12.03
CA ALA A 84 -25.49 2.35 11.33
C ALA A 84 -25.31 1.41 10.12
N PHE A 85 -25.64 0.11 10.27
CA PHE A 85 -25.60 -0.85 9.16
C PHE A 85 -26.55 -0.48 8.03
N THR A 86 -27.80 -0.11 8.37
CA THR A 86 -28.81 0.24 7.38
C THR A 86 -28.37 1.46 6.57
N TYR A 87 -27.99 2.57 7.23
CA TYR A 87 -27.54 3.77 6.52
C TYR A 87 -26.27 3.56 5.75
N TYR A 88 -25.28 2.83 6.32
CA TYR A 88 -24.05 2.51 5.63
C TYR A 88 -24.30 1.68 4.37
N THR A 89 -25.15 0.65 4.46
CA THR A 89 -25.48 -0.22 3.33
C THR A 89 -26.24 0.54 2.24
N LEU A 90 -27.20 1.41 2.60
CA LEU A 90 -27.93 2.24 1.65
C LEU A 90 -26.98 3.22 0.92
N VAL A 91 -26.09 3.89 1.63
CA VAL A 91 -25.09 4.79 1.04
C VAL A 91 -24.11 4.03 0.15
N ASN A 92 -23.63 2.87 0.61
CA ASN A 92 -22.74 2.02 -0.18
C ASN A 92 -23.41 1.52 -1.47
N LEU A 93 -24.67 1.09 -1.39
CA LEU A 93 -25.47 0.71 -2.55
C LEU A 93 -25.65 1.88 -3.52
N LEU A 94 -26.00 3.06 -3.00
CA LEU A 94 -26.15 4.27 -3.81
C LEU A 94 -24.84 4.61 -4.55
N ILE A 95 -23.70 4.62 -3.86
CA ILE A 95 -22.40 4.89 -4.49
C ILE A 95 -22.08 3.82 -5.55
N THR A 96 -22.39 2.55 -5.28
CA THR A 96 -22.22 1.45 -6.23
C THR A 96 -23.06 1.68 -7.50
N LEU A 97 -24.34 1.99 -7.34
CA LEU A 97 -25.24 2.26 -8.47
C LEU A 97 -24.82 3.50 -9.26
N LEU A 98 -24.45 4.59 -8.57
CA LEU A 98 -23.91 5.78 -9.23
C LEU A 98 -22.63 5.46 -9.99
N GLY A 99 -21.73 4.65 -9.43
CA GLY A 99 -20.52 4.19 -10.10
C GLY A 99 -20.83 3.40 -11.38
N ILE A 100 -21.83 2.53 -11.37
CA ILE A 100 -22.27 1.75 -12.54
C ILE A 100 -22.88 2.67 -13.62
N VAL A 101 -23.79 3.56 -13.23
CA VAL A 101 -24.49 4.47 -14.15
C VAL A 101 -23.52 5.46 -14.79
N PHE A 102 -22.63 6.06 -13.98
CA PHE A 102 -21.68 7.08 -14.43
C PHE A 102 -20.32 6.50 -14.81
N ALA A 103 -20.17 5.18 -15.01
CA ALA A 103 -18.90 4.53 -15.32
C ALA A 103 -18.16 5.18 -16.49
N GLU A 104 -18.85 5.52 -17.57
CA GLU A 104 -18.25 6.15 -18.74
C GLU A 104 -17.69 7.55 -18.44
N ALA A 105 -18.47 8.38 -17.76
CA ALA A 105 -18.01 9.71 -17.34
C ALA A 105 -16.81 9.61 -16.38
N LEU A 106 -16.85 8.68 -15.43
CA LEU A 106 -15.76 8.44 -14.49
C LEU A 106 -14.49 7.97 -15.20
N MET A 107 -14.60 7.04 -16.15
CA MET A 107 -13.44 6.57 -16.93
C MET A 107 -12.87 7.66 -17.83
N THR A 108 -13.73 8.51 -18.41
CA THR A 108 -13.30 9.69 -19.18
C THR A 108 -12.49 10.67 -18.33
N VAL A 109 -12.87 10.88 -17.06
CA VAL A 109 -12.14 11.78 -16.14
C VAL A 109 -10.82 11.16 -15.67
N ILE A 110 -10.82 9.87 -15.36
CA ILE A 110 -9.64 9.19 -14.78
C ILE A 110 -8.58 8.89 -15.83
N ALA A 111 -8.99 8.55 -17.05
CA ALA A 111 -8.09 8.16 -18.11
C ALA A 111 -8.51 8.81 -19.46
N PRO A 112 -8.49 10.14 -19.55
CA PRO A 112 -8.95 10.84 -20.76
C PRO A 112 -8.13 10.49 -22.01
N GLY A 113 -6.86 10.17 -21.87
CA GLY A 113 -5.97 9.83 -22.98
C GLY A 113 -6.29 8.51 -23.69
N ILE A 114 -7.23 7.70 -23.16
CA ILE A 114 -7.69 6.49 -23.86
C ILE A 114 -9.07 6.66 -24.49
N LYS A 115 -9.72 7.82 -24.36
CA LYS A 115 -11.11 8.02 -24.80
C LYS A 115 -11.34 7.65 -26.27
N ASP A 116 -10.39 7.99 -27.12
CA ASP A 116 -10.45 7.72 -28.56
C ASP A 116 -9.71 6.41 -28.95
N LYS A 117 -9.28 5.62 -27.96
CA LYS A 117 -8.58 4.35 -28.20
C LYS A 117 -9.55 3.15 -28.14
N PRO A 118 -9.31 2.07 -28.91
CA PRO A 118 -10.23 0.92 -29.00
C PRO A 118 -10.56 0.25 -27.65
N HIS A 119 -9.66 0.34 -26.67
CA HIS A 119 -9.86 -0.28 -25.36
C HIS A 119 -10.64 0.60 -24.36
N PHE A 120 -11.10 1.80 -24.75
CA PHE A 120 -11.94 2.62 -23.88
C PHE A 120 -13.28 1.96 -23.56
N GLU A 121 -13.97 1.43 -24.59
CA GLU A 121 -15.24 0.72 -24.41
C GLU A 121 -15.09 -0.48 -23.50
N LEU A 122 -14.00 -1.26 -23.66
CA LEU A 122 -13.66 -2.37 -22.76
C LEU A 122 -13.46 -1.88 -21.32
N THR A 123 -12.79 -0.73 -21.14
CA THR A 123 -12.56 -0.13 -19.82
C THR A 123 -13.88 0.26 -19.16
N VAL A 124 -14.78 0.91 -19.88
CA VAL A 124 -16.12 1.29 -19.39
C VAL A 124 -16.95 0.05 -19.06
N PHE A 125 -16.93 -0.95 -19.94
CA PHE A 125 -17.63 -2.22 -19.71
C PHE A 125 -17.13 -2.90 -18.43
N MET A 126 -15.82 -3.05 -18.27
CA MET A 126 -15.22 -3.61 -17.05
C MET A 126 -15.60 -2.78 -15.82
N ALA A 127 -15.53 -1.45 -15.91
CA ALA A 127 -15.83 -0.56 -14.80
C ALA A 127 -17.26 -0.77 -14.27
N ARG A 128 -18.26 -0.85 -15.18
CA ARG A 128 -19.67 -1.09 -14.81
C ARG A 128 -19.81 -2.36 -13.95
N TRP A 129 -19.17 -3.45 -14.34
CA TRP A 129 -19.20 -4.69 -13.57
C TRP A 129 -18.38 -4.62 -12.29
N LEU A 130 -17.20 -4.02 -12.33
CA LEU A 130 -16.30 -3.95 -11.19
C LEU A 130 -16.81 -3.02 -10.09
N PHE A 131 -17.68 -2.06 -10.38
CA PHE A 131 -18.35 -1.28 -9.34
C PHE A 131 -19.24 -2.15 -8.44
N THR A 132 -19.80 -3.27 -8.93
CA THR A 132 -20.55 -4.23 -8.09
C THR A 132 -19.71 -4.76 -6.92
N TYR A 133 -18.40 -4.91 -7.12
CA TYR A 133 -17.48 -5.29 -6.05
C TYR A 133 -17.51 -4.32 -4.87
N LEU A 134 -17.71 -3.02 -5.11
CA LEU A 134 -17.74 -2.01 -4.05
C LEU A 134 -18.79 -2.29 -3.00
N PHE A 135 -19.96 -2.82 -3.42
CA PHE A 135 -21.02 -3.21 -2.49
C PHE A 135 -20.53 -4.29 -1.50
N PHE A 136 -19.94 -5.36 -2.00
CA PHE A 136 -19.42 -6.45 -1.15
C PHE A 136 -18.22 -6.03 -0.31
N ALA A 137 -17.31 -5.23 -0.88
CA ALA A 137 -16.18 -4.68 -0.16
C ALA A 137 -16.59 -3.75 0.98
N GLY A 138 -17.66 -2.96 0.77
CA GLY A 138 -18.27 -2.13 1.80
C GLY A 138 -18.86 -2.97 2.93
N LEU A 139 -19.65 -3.99 2.62
CA LEU A 139 -20.18 -4.92 3.64
C LEU A 139 -19.05 -5.55 4.46
N SER A 140 -18.01 -6.05 3.79
CA SER A 140 -16.84 -6.60 4.46
C SER A 140 -16.17 -5.59 5.39
N SER A 141 -16.08 -4.32 4.96
CA SER A 141 -15.48 -3.23 5.75
C SER A 141 -16.30 -2.91 7.00
N PHE A 142 -17.62 -2.92 6.89
CA PHE A 142 -18.51 -2.74 8.05
C PHE A 142 -18.32 -3.87 9.06
N PHE A 143 -18.38 -5.11 8.62
CA PHE A 143 -18.18 -6.27 9.51
C PHE A 143 -16.78 -6.28 10.14
N MET A 144 -15.75 -5.87 9.39
CA MET A 144 -14.40 -5.71 9.92
C MET A 144 -14.36 -4.68 11.07
N ALA A 145 -15.02 -3.53 10.93
CA ALA A 145 -15.07 -2.51 11.97
C ALA A 145 -15.76 -3.02 13.25
N VAL A 146 -16.87 -3.74 13.09
CA VAL A 146 -17.61 -4.39 14.20
C VAL A 146 -16.72 -5.40 14.93
N LEU A 147 -16.10 -6.32 14.21
CA LEU A 147 -15.22 -7.36 14.77
C LEU A 147 -13.97 -6.77 15.45
N ASN A 148 -13.36 -5.75 14.84
CA ASN A 148 -12.21 -5.05 15.42
C ASN A 148 -12.54 -4.41 16.76
N THR A 149 -13.74 -3.81 16.91
CA THR A 149 -14.19 -3.22 18.18
C THR A 149 -14.34 -4.27 19.28
N ARG A 150 -14.60 -5.53 18.89
CA ARG A 150 -14.68 -6.68 19.82
C ARG A 150 -13.35 -7.40 20.03
N GLY A 151 -12.26 -6.88 19.50
CA GLY A 151 -10.92 -7.51 19.63
C GLY A 151 -10.71 -8.72 18.76
N ILE A 152 -11.56 -8.96 17.77
CA ILE A 152 -11.41 -10.04 16.78
C ILE A 152 -10.71 -9.46 15.56
N PHE A 153 -9.38 -9.67 15.46
CA PHE A 153 -8.56 -9.04 14.41
C PHE A 153 -8.15 -9.99 13.29
N PHE A 154 -8.05 -11.29 13.55
CA PHE A 154 -7.58 -12.26 12.55
C PHE A 154 -8.53 -12.38 11.36
N VAL A 155 -9.80 -12.62 11.62
CA VAL A 155 -10.81 -12.88 10.58
C VAL A 155 -10.90 -11.68 9.61
N PRO A 156 -11.10 -10.44 10.06
CA PRO A 156 -11.15 -9.30 9.14
C PRO A 156 -9.82 -9.05 8.42
N ALA A 157 -8.68 -9.26 9.06
CA ALA A 157 -7.39 -9.12 8.40
C ALA A 157 -7.17 -10.18 7.31
N PHE A 158 -7.63 -11.41 7.52
CA PHE A 158 -7.51 -12.49 6.54
C PHE A 158 -8.57 -12.43 5.45
N ALA A 159 -9.69 -11.73 5.63
CA ALA A 159 -10.75 -11.59 4.64
C ALA A 159 -10.22 -11.05 3.28
N GLN A 160 -9.23 -10.14 3.30
CA GLN A 160 -8.55 -9.68 2.09
C GLN A 160 -7.72 -10.81 1.43
N GLY A 161 -7.20 -11.76 2.21
CA GLY A 161 -6.55 -12.97 1.69
C GLY A 161 -7.54 -13.88 0.96
N ILE A 162 -8.75 -14.05 1.51
CA ILE A 162 -9.84 -14.79 0.86
C ILE A 162 -10.23 -14.15 -0.47
N PHE A 163 -10.35 -12.81 -0.53
CA PHE A 163 -10.55 -12.10 -1.80
C PHE A 163 -9.50 -12.50 -2.84
N ASN A 164 -8.22 -12.38 -2.47
CA ASN A 164 -7.12 -12.68 -3.38
C ASN A 164 -7.08 -14.15 -3.79
N LEU A 165 -7.36 -15.07 -2.86
CA LEU A 165 -7.40 -16.50 -3.12
C LEU A 165 -8.51 -16.87 -4.11
N VAL A 166 -9.75 -16.42 -3.86
CA VAL A 166 -10.90 -16.71 -4.73
C VAL A 166 -10.70 -16.07 -6.10
N PHE A 167 -10.22 -14.81 -6.16
CA PHE A 167 -9.85 -14.17 -7.42
C PHE A 167 -8.85 -15.04 -8.20
N SER A 168 -7.76 -15.46 -7.55
CA SER A 168 -6.72 -16.30 -8.14
C SER A 168 -7.27 -17.60 -8.69
N LEU A 169 -8.14 -18.28 -7.94
CA LEU A 169 -8.78 -19.53 -8.37
C LEU A 169 -9.68 -19.31 -9.59
N VAL A 170 -10.50 -18.26 -9.58
CA VAL A 170 -11.37 -17.94 -10.73
C VAL A 170 -10.53 -17.66 -11.98
N VAL A 171 -9.49 -16.82 -11.88
CA VAL A 171 -8.62 -16.54 -13.01
C VAL A 171 -7.91 -17.80 -13.50
N ALA A 172 -7.33 -18.61 -12.61
CA ALA A 172 -6.61 -19.82 -12.99
C ALA A 172 -7.51 -20.83 -13.70
N LEU A 173 -8.75 -20.99 -13.25
CA LEU A 173 -9.67 -21.99 -13.79
C LEU A 173 -10.43 -21.53 -15.03
N SER A 174 -10.66 -20.23 -15.19
CA SER A 174 -11.60 -19.73 -16.21
C SER A 174 -10.98 -18.87 -17.31
N SER A 175 -9.71 -18.43 -17.18
CA SER A 175 -9.10 -17.52 -18.17
C SER A 175 -8.99 -18.11 -19.57
N HIS A 176 -8.77 -19.42 -19.71
CA HIS A 176 -8.72 -20.08 -21.01
C HIS A 176 -10.06 -20.07 -21.75
N SER A 177 -11.17 -20.25 -20.99
CA SER A 177 -12.51 -20.36 -21.57
C SER A 177 -13.22 -19.02 -21.70
N PHE A 178 -13.03 -18.11 -20.76
CA PHE A 178 -13.79 -16.87 -20.64
C PHE A 178 -12.93 -15.60 -20.85
N GLY A 179 -11.62 -15.73 -21.09
CA GLY A 179 -10.74 -14.60 -21.35
C GLY A 179 -10.83 -13.53 -20.26
N PHE A 180 -11.00 -12.25 -20.66
CA PHE A 180 -11.05 -11.13 -19.74
C PHE A 180 -12.22 -11.14 -18.75
N TYR A 181 -13.30 -11.86 -19.03
CA TYR A 181 -14.42 -12.03 -18.08
C TYR A 181 -13.97 -12.70 -16.78
N SER A 182 -12.91 -13.52 -16.81
CA SER A 182 -12.34 -14.13 -15.62
C SER A 182 -11.83 -13.09 -14.61
N LEU A 183 -11.34 -11.95 -15.06
CA LEU A 183 -10.92 -10.84 -14.19
C LEU A 183 -12.12 -10.20 -13.51
N ILE A 184 -13.21 -9.99 -14.26
CA ILE A 184 -14.46 -9.42 -13.73
C ILE A 184 -15.06 -10.33 -12.66
N TRP A 185 -15.29 -11.59 -13.02
CA TRP A 185 -15.86 -12.59 -12.10
C TRP A 185 -14.93 -12.85 -10.90
N GLY A 186 -13.61 -12.87 -11.13
CA GLY A 186 -12.62 -12.98 -10.06
C GLY A 186 -12.78 -11.88 -9.00
N VAL A 187 -12.96 -10.63 -9.42
CA VAL A 187 -13.18 -9.50 -8.50
C VAL A 187 -14.52 -9.62 -7.78
N ILE A 188 -15.61 -9.91 -8.50
CA ILE A 188 -16.96 -9.97 -7.92
C ILE A 188 -17.08 -11.13 -6.92
N LEU A 189 -16.70 -12.34 -7.34
CA LEU A 189 -16.76 -13.53 -6.49
C LEU A 189 -15.78 -13.45 -5.32
N GLY A 190 -14.59 -12.89 -5.56
CA GLY A 190 -13.63 -12.59 -4.50
C GLY A 190 -14.19 -11.63 -3.46
N GLY A 191 -14.84 -10.53 -3.90
CA GLY A 191 -15.49 -9.57 -3.01
C GLY A 191 -16.64 -10.18 -2.22
N MET A 192 -17.47 -10.98 -2.87
CA MET A 192 -18.55 -11.73 -2.22
C MET A 192 -18.01 -12.70 -1.15
N ALA A 193 -16.97 -13.49 -1.51
CA ALA A 193 -16.33 -14.39 -0.57
C ALA A 193 -15.70 -13.66 0.62
N GLN A 194 -15.07 -12.48 0.38
CA GLN A 194 -14.52 -11.62 1.42
C GLN A 194 -15.61 -11.15 2.41
N ALA A 195 -16.77 -10.74 1.92
CA ALA A 195 -17.89 -10.32 2.77
C ALA A 195 -18.46 -11.52 3.56
N LEU A 196 -18.71 -12.62 2.87
CA LEU A 196 -19.25 -13.85 3.47
C LEU A 196 -18.31 -14.46 4.52
N PHE A 197 -17.00 -14.36 4.36
CA PHE A 197 -16.02 -14.86 5.31
C PHE A 197 -16.11 -14.20 6.70
N ASN A 198 -16.54 -12.97 6.78
CA ASN A 198 -16.74 -12.27 8.06
C ASN A 198 -18.04 -12.69 8.76
N LEU A 199 -19.08 -13.11 8.03
CA LEU A 199 -20.42 -13.38 8.56
C LEU A 199 -20.46 -14.41 9.69
N PRO A 200 -19.78 -15.58 9.62
CA PRO A 200 -19.82 -16.56 10.71
C PRO A 200 -19.31 -16.00 12.04
N SER A 201 -18.28 -15.13 11.99
CA SER A 201 -17.73 -14.49 13.19
C SER A 201 -18.67 -13.44 13.76
N VAL A 202 -19.31 -12.65 12.91
CA VAL A 202 -20.31 -11.67 13.31
C VAL A 202 -21.52 -12.38 13.94
N TRP A 203 -22.01 -13.44 13.31
CA TRP A 203 -23.15 -14.21 13.79
C TRP A 203 -22.87 -14.92 15.12
N ARG A 204 -21.75 -15.63 15.24
CA ARG A 204 -21.34 -16.31 16.49
C ARG A 204 -21.12 -15.34 17.65
N SER A 205 -20.73 -14.12 17.35
CA SER A 205 -20.57 -13.05 18.37
C SER A 205 -21.88 -12.38 18.75
N GLY A 206 -23.02 -12.77 18.17
CA GLY A 206 -24.33 -12.14 18.42
C GLY A 206 -24.44 -10.71 17.87
N LEU A 207 -23.57 -10.33 16.92
CA LEU A 207 -23.42 -8.97 16.39
C LEU A 207 -24.08 -8.78 15.02
N MET A 208 -25.00 -9.67 14.64
CA MET A 208 -25.75 -9.50 13.40
C MET A 208 -26.61 -8.23 13.48
N PRO A 209 -26.37 -7.25 12.59
CA PRO A 209 -27.20 -6.05 12.57
C PRO A 209 -28.61 -6.38 12.06
N GLY A 210 -29.60 -5.77 12.64
CA GLY A 210 -30.97 -5.72 12.11
C GLY A 210 -31.12 -4.60 11.08
N PHE A 211 -32.35 -4.41 10.61
CA PHE A 211 -32.73 -3.26 9.81
C PHE A 211 -33.37 -2.20 10.72
N SER A 212 -32.89 -0.96 10.67
CA SER A 212 -33.47 0.17 11.40
C SER A 212 -33.22 1.46 10.65
N LEU A 213 -34.28 2.21 10.39
CA LEU A 213 -34.24 3.55 9.81
C LEU A 213 -34.17 4.66 10.86
N GLU A 214 -34.01 4.31 12.13
CA GLU A 214 -33.91 5.27 13.21
C GLU A 214 -32.58 6.05 13.10
N LEU A 215 -32.68 7.34 12.90
CA LEU A 215 -31.53 8.25 12.77
C LEU A 215 -31.26 8.89 14.14
N ASP A 216 -30.60 8.14 15.01
CA ASP A 216 -30.25 8.62 16.35
C ASP A 216 -29.05 9.60 16.34
N LYS A 217 -28.68 10.09 17.53
CA LYS A 217 -27.60 11.07 17.70
C LYS A 217 -26.23 10.47 17.31
N ASP A 218 -26.04 9.18 17.55
CA ASP A 218 -24.77 8.51 17.39
C ASP A 218 -24.52 8.19 15.91
N VAL A 219 -25.56 7.85 15.13
CA VAL A 219 -25.49 7.74 13.65
C VAL A 219 -25.18 9.12 13.02
N LYS A 220 -25.82 10.21 13.50
CA LYS A 220 -25.49 11.57 13.01
C LYS A 220 -24.03 11.93 13.32
N LEU A 221 -23.55 11.57 14.51
CA LEU A 221 -22.16 11.76 14.89
C LEU A 221 -21.19 10.95 14.01
N LEU A 222 -21.57 9.70 13.68
CA LEU A 222 -20.80 8.86 12.75
C LEU A 222 -20.64 9.54 11.39
N VAL A 223 -21.74 10.02 10.79
CA VAL A 223 -21.69 10.73 9.49
C VAL A 223 -20.82 11.99 9.60
N LYS A 224 -20.97 12.78 10.66
CA LYS A 224 -20.18 13.99 10.88
C LYS A 224 -18.68 13.71 11.00
N ARG A 225 -18.27 12.59 11.59
CA ARG A 225 -16.86 12.19 11.72
C ARG A 225 -16.33 11.50 10.46
N LEU A 226 -17.21 10.82 9.72
CA LEU A 226 -16.81 10.05 8.52
C LEU A 226 -16.33 10.98 7.39
N ILE A 227 -17.03 12.09 7.13
CA ILE A 227 -16.71 13.00 6.04
C ILE A 227 -15.27 13.55 6.13
N PRO A 228 -14.82 14.17 7.25
CA PRO A 228 -13.44 14.62 7.39
C PRO A 228 -12.41 13.48 7.28
N SER A 229 -12.74 12.31 7.82
CA SER A 229 -11.91 11.12 7.74
C SER A 229 -11.69 10.67 6.30
N LEU A 230 -12.78 10.58 5.52
CA LEU A 230 -12.71 10.21 4.09
C LEU A 230 -11.92 11.23 3.26
N ILE A 231 -12.05 12.52 3.53
CA ILE A 231 -11.27 13.58 2.87
C ILE A 231 -9.78 13.40 3.17
N GLY A 232 -9.40 13.21 4.44
CA GLY A 232 -8.01 13.04 4.83
C GLY A 232 -7.34 11.81 4.19
N PHE A 233 -8.04 10.67 4.17
CA PHE A 233 -7.56 9.46 3.48
C PHE A 233 -7.61 9.60 1.96
N GLY A 234 -8.57 10.35 1.40
CA GLY A 234 -8.74 10.57 -0.03
C GLY A 234 -7.56 11.31 -0.65
N VAL A 235 -7.04 12.34 0.01
CA VAL A 235 -5.85 13.09 -0.46
C VAL A 235 -4.67 12.14 -0.70
N ALA A 236 -4.46 11.17 0.17
CA ALA A 236 -3.38 10.19 0.00
C ALA A 236 -3.58 9.25 -1.22
N GLN A 237 -4.78 9.19 -1.78
CA GLN A 237 -5.06 8.38 -2.97
C GLN A 237 -4.95 9.18 -4.28
N LEU A 238 -4.85 10.51 -4.22
CA LEU A 238 -4.81 11.36 -5.42
C LEU A 238 -3.60 11.07 -6.33
N SER A 239 -2.45 10.74 -5.75
CA SER A 239 -1.24 10.35 -6.49
C SER A 239 -1.51 9.21 -7.47
N PHE A 240 -2.24 8.17 -7.03
CA PHE A 240 -2.59 7.05 -7.90
C PHE A 240 -3.53 7.43 -9.05
N PHE A 241 -4.37 8.44 -8.87
CA PHE A 241 -5.23 8.95 -9.94
C PHE A 241 -4.42 9.77 -10.94
N ILE A 242 -3.48 10.59 -10.47
CA ILE A 242 -2.58 11.37 -11.34
C ILE A 242 -1.73 10.43 -12.20
N ASP A 243 -1.14 9.40 -11.62
CA ASP A 243 -0.40 8.38 -12.37
C ASP A 243 -1.27 7.76 -13.48
N THR A 244 -2.51 7.38 -13.16
CA THR A 244 -3.42 6.79 -14.15
C THR A 244 -3.81 7.79 -15.23
N PHE A 245 -4.13 9.02 -14.83
CA PHE A 245 -4.48 10.11 -15.73
C PHE A 245 -3.35 10.38 -16.73
N LEU A 246 -2.12 10.61 -16.24
CA LEU A 246 -0.97 10.89 -17.09
C LEU A 246 -0.57 9.69 -17.95
N ALA A 247 -0.57 8.47 -17.37
CA ALA A 247 -0.25 7.26 -18.10
C ALA A 247 -1.25 6.94 -19.21
N SER A 248 -2.49 7.42 -19.13
CA SER A 248 -3.51 7.23 -20.17
C SER A 248 -3.12 7.86 -21.51
N PHE A 249 -2.31 8.91 -21.51
CA PHE A 249 -1.78 9.56 -22.73
C PHE A 249 -0.56 8.85 -23.32
N LEU A 250 0.06 7.94 -22.57
CA LEU A 250 1.23 7.19 -23.00
C LEU A 250 0.86 5.97 -23.86
N PRO A 251 1.85 5.29 -24.46
CA PRO A 251 1.63 4.04 -25.18
C PRO A 251 0.94 2.98 -24.33
N LEU A 252 0.28 2.05 -25.02
CA LEU A 252 -0.37 0.89 -24.43
C LEU A 252 0.62 0.12 -23.52
N GLY A 253 0.11 -0.39 -22.40
CA GLY A 253 0.89 -1.09 -21.39
C GLY A 253 1.46 -0.20 -20.28
N SER A 254 1.48 1.12 -20.48
CA SER A 254 2.07 2.06 -19.49
C SER A 254 1.42 1.94 -18.11
N ILE A 255 0.10 1.78 -18.05
CA ILE A 255 -0.64 1.63 -16.80
C ILE A 255 -0.31 0.31 -16.11
N SER A 256 -0.19 -0.76 -16.90
CA SER A 256 0.18 -2.10 -16.42
C SER A 256 1.62 -2.11 -15.87
N TYR A 257 2.57 -1.47 -16.56
CA TYR A 257 3.95 -1.37 -16.07
C TYR A 257 4.04 -0.62 -14.74
N LEU A 258 3.35 0.52 -14.60
CA LEU A 258 3.28 1.25 -13.34
C LEU A 258 2.66 0.38 -12.24
N TYR A 259 1.59 -0.36 -12.54
CA TYR A 259 0.94 -1.23 -11.57
C TYR A 259 1.88 -2.33 -11.05
N TYR A 260 2.50 -3.12 -11.95
CA TYR A 260 3.38 -4.22 -11.56
C TYR A 260 4.62 -3.73 -10.80
N ALA A 261 5.26 -2.66 -11.27
CA ALA A 261 6.44 -2.08 -10.62
C ALA A 261 6.09 -1.49 -9.23
N ASN A 262 5.01 -0.72 -9.14
CA ASN A 262 4.56 -0.12 -7.89
C ASN A 262 4.21 -1.19 -6.83
N ARG A 263 3.69 -2.34 -7.25
CA ARG A 263 3.37 -3.45 -6.37
C ARG A 263 4.59 -3.96 -5.61
N ILE A 264 5.72 -4.08 -6.29
CA ILE A 264 7.00 -4.51 -5.70
C ILE A 264 7.59 -3.40 -4.85
N PHE A 265 7.59 -2.17 -5.35
CA PHE A 265 8.07 -0.99 -4.64
C PHE A 265 7.40 -0.80 -3.26
N GLN A 266 6.10 -1.07 -3.16
CA GLN A 266 5.37 -0.94 -1.91
C GLN A 266 5.74 -1.97 -0.82
N LEU A 267 6.45 -3.06 -1.14
CA LEU A 267 6.85 -4.06 -0.17
C LEU A 267 7.77 -3.51 0.93
N PRO A 268 8.98 -3.03 0.59
CA PRO A 268 9.89 -2.50 1.60
C PRO A 268 9.32 -1.23 2.26
N LEU A 269 8.61 -0.39 1.51
CA LEU A 269 7.97 0.81 2.05
C LEU A 269 6.93 0.48 3.13
N GLY A 270 6.08 -0.50 2.89
CA GLY A 270 5.02 -0.90 3.83
C GLY A 270 5.55 -1.68 5.02
N ALA A 271 6.57 -2.51 4.84
CA ALA A 271 7.11 -3.35 5.90
C ALA A 271 7.85 -2.54 6.98
N VAL A 272 8.63 -1.54 6.56
CA VAL A 272 9.56 -0.82 7.46
C VAL A 272 9.03 0.54 7.85
N SER A 273 8.66 1.35 6.86
CA SER A 273 8.38 2.77 7.07
C SER A 273 7.09 3.00 7.85
N VAL A 274 6.04 2.23 7.54
CA VAL A 274 4.74 2.35 8.24
C VAL A 274 4.86 1.86 9.68
N GLY A 275 5.55 0.73 9.90
CA GLY A 275 5.79 0.20 11.24
C GLY A 275 6.57 1.18 12.12
N MET A 276 7.65 1.75 11.59
CA MET A 276 8.48 2.73 12.33
C MET A 276 7.74 4.04 12.58
N ALA A 277 6.97 4.56 11.61
CA ALA A 277 6.17 5.76 11.79
C ALA A 277 5.13 5.60 12.91
N ASN A 278 4.45 4.46 12.98
CA ASN A 278 3.48 4.16 14.03
C ASN A 278 4.15 3.98 15.41
N SER A 279 5.32 3.33 15.45
CA SER A 279 6.10 3.17 16.68
C SER A 279 6.58 4.53 17.21
N LEU A 280 7.08 5.39 16.33
CA LEU A 280 7.51 6.74 16.70
C LEU A 280 6.33 7.60 17.18
N LEU A 281 5.18 7.55 16.50
CA LEU A 281 3.97 8.24 16.94
C LEU A 281 3.58 7.81 18.36
N SER A 282 3.61 6.50 18.65
CA SER A 282 3.30 5.96 19.97
C SER A 282 4.31 6.42 21.04
N ALA A 283 5.61 6.39 20.76
CA ALA A 283 6.67 6.81 21.67
C ALA A 283 6.55 8.30 22.03
N LEU A 284 6.38 9.17 21.02
CA LEU A 284 6.21 10.61 21.23
C LEU A 284 4.92 10.95 21.99
N SER A 285 3.83 10.23 21.74
CA SER A 285 2.56 10.41 22.43
C SER A 285 2.63 10.00 23.92
N LYS A 286 3.60 9.16 24.29
CA LYS A 286 3.89 8.77 25.69
C LYS A 286 4.87 9.71 26.39
N GLY A 287 5.38 10.75 25.72
CA GLY A 287 6.29 11.72 26.27
C GLY A 287 7.76 11.28 26.30
N GLU A 288 8.15 10.29 25.48
CA GLU A 288 9.56 9.91 25.33
C GLU A 288 10.40 11.05 24.73
N ASP A 289 11.71 11.03 24.94
CA ASP A 289 12.63 12.05 24.40
C ASP A 289 12.45 12.20 22.88
N THR A 290 11.94 13.38 22.50
CA THR A 290 11.58 13.69 21.14
C THR A 290 12.76 13.63 20.19
N LYS A 291 13.92 14.22 20.58
CA LYS A 291 15.09 14.27 19.72
C LYS A 291 15.70 12.89 19.52
N PHE A 292 15.87 12.14 20.60
CA PHE A 292 16.42 10.78 20.55
C PHE A 292 15.52 9.85 19.72
N SER A 293 14.20 9.85 19.96
CA SER A 293 13.25 8.97 19.28
C SER A 293 13.18 9.24 17.78
N ILE A 294 13.21 10.53 17.36
CA ILE A 294 13.20 10.90 15.94
C ILE A 294 14.52 10.47 15.27
N HIS A 295 15.68 10.72 15.91
CA HIS A 295 16.98 10.30 15.38
C HIS A 295 17.05 8.78 15.22
N LEU A 296 16.59 8.04 16.21
CA LEU A 296 16.56 6.58 16.16
C LEU A 296 15.68 6.06 15.04
N ALA A 297 14.46 6.60 14.90
CA ALA A 297 13.51 6.21 13.88
C ALA A 297 14.03 6.56 12.47
N ALA A 298 14.55 7.77 12.26
CA ALA A 298 15.12 8.19 10.98
C ALA A 298 16.31 7.30 10.59
N LYS A 299 17.25 7.07 11.52
CA LYS A 299 18.42 6.23 11.28
C LYS A 299 18.03 4.79 10.97
N PHE A 300 17.08 4.21 11.71
CA PHE A 300 16.59 2.84 11.46
C PHE A 300 15.96 2.71 10.07
N VAL A 301 15.15 3.69 9.67
CA VAL A 301 14.52 3.68 8.35
C VAL A 301 15.58 3.83 7.25
N ILE A 302 16.59 4.69 7.41
CA ILE A 302 17.70 4.83 6.46
C ILE A 302 18.48 3.52 6.32
N LEU A 303 18.79 2.86 7.44
CA LEU A 303 19.53 1.60 7.46
C LEU A 303 18.88 0.49 6.64
N ILE A 304 17.55 0.52 6.50
CA ILE A 304 16.82 -0.53 5.77
C ILE A 304 16.40 -0.03 4.38
N SER A 305 15.90 1.21 4.25
CA SER A 305 15.40 1.71 2.98
C SER A 305 16.51 1.99 1.96
N LEU A 306 17.69 2.41 2.42
CA LEU A 306 18.79 2.74 1.53
C LEU A 306 19.36 1.50 0.80
N PRO A 307 19.74 0.40 1.49
CA PRO A 307 20.13 -0.83 0.79
C PRO A 307 18.98 -1.43 -0.04
N ALA A 308 17.73 -1.29 0.40
CA ALA A 308 16.58 -1.70 -0.39
C ALA A 308 16.45 -0.87 -1.68
N THR A 309 16.72 0.43 -1.65
CA THR A 309 16.81 1.30 -2.84
C THR A 309 17.84 0.75 -3.83
N PHE A 310 19.08 0.57 -3.38
CA PHE A 310 20.16 0.06 -4.24
C PHE A 310 19.89 -1.35 -4.72
N GLY A 311 19.38 -2.23 -3.85
CA GLY A 311 19.01 -3.60 -4.19
C GLY A 311 17.90 -3.68 -5.23
N LEU A 312 16.83 -2.87 -5.08
CA LEU A 312 15.76 -2.81 -6.06
C LEU A 312 16.23 -2.28 -7.42
N ILE A 313 17.12 -1.28 -7.45
CA ILE A 313 17.68 -0.77 -8.70
C ILE A 313 18.52 -1.86 -9.38
N ALA A 314 19.41 -2.53 -8.63
CA ALA A 314 20.33 -3.53 -9.19
C ALA A 314 19.66 -4.83 -9.61
N LEU A 315 18.58 -5.22 -8.94
CA LEU A 315 17.90 -6.50 -9.11
C LEU A 315 16.50 -6.34 -9.73
N SER A 316 16.14 -5.15 -10.22
CA SER A 316 14.80 -4.88 -10.77
C SER A 316 14.41 -5.86 -11.86
N ASP A 317 15.32 -6.14 -12.80
CA ASP A 317 15.14 -7.09 -13.89
C ASP A 317 14.90 -8.52 -13.38
N SER A 318 15.76 -8.98 -12.49
CA SER A 318 15.69 -10.33 -11.93
C SER A 318 14.45 -10.51 -11.04
N ILE A 319 14.05 -9.46 -10.27
CA ILE A 319 12.82 -9.48 -9.47
C ILE A 319 11.59 -9.53 -10.35
N ILE A 320 11.49 -8.66 -11.35
CA ILE A 320 10.36 -8.63 -12.29
C ILE A 320 10.31 -9.96 -13.07
N ALA A 321 11.46 -10.47 -13.55
CA ALA A 321 11.51 -11.73 -14.26
C ALA A 321 11.06 -12.90 -13.37
N LEU A 322 11.56 -13.01 -12.15
CA LEU A 322 11.17 -14.07 -11.21
C LEU A 322 9.67 -14.09 -10.94
N LEU A 323 9.06 -12.91 -10.77
CA LEU A 323 7.66 -12.80 -10.39
C LEU A 323 6.70 -12.90 -11.55
N TYR A 324 7.05 -12.34 -12.73
CA TYR A 324 6.09 -12.12 -13.82
C TYR A 324 6.49 -12.72 -15.16
N ARG A 325 7.78 -13.04 -15.45
CA ARG A 325 8.23 -13.57 -16.74
C ARG A 325 7.70 -14.98 -16.99
N ARG A 326 6.39 -15.09 -17.21
CA ARG A 326 5.70 -16.36 -17.52
C ARG A 326 4.50 -16.09 -18.42
N GLY A 327 4.13 -17.06 -19.25
CA GLY A 327 2.95 -16.97 -20.11
C GLY A 327 3.04 -15.80 -21.09
N ARG A 328 2.13 -14.84 -20.99
CA ARG A 328 2.05 -13.68 -21.90
C ARG A 328 2.91 -12.48 -21.49
N PHE A 329 3.59 -12.52 -20.36
CA PHE A 329 4.50 -11.45 -19.94
C PHE A 329 5.86 -11.64 -20.62
N SER A 330 6.15 -10.83 -21.62
CA SER A 330 7.32 -10.96 -22.51
C SER A 330 8.62 -10.43 -21.88
N GLU A 331 9.77 -10.73 -22.51
CA GLU A 331 11.07 -10.15 -22.14
C GLU A 331 11.08 -8.62 -22.25
N HIS A 332 10.41 -8.07 -23.27
CA HIS A 332 10.24 -6.63 -23.41
C HIS A 332 9.48 -6.02 -22.23
N ASP A 333 8.44 -6.73 -21.74
CA ASP A 333 7.68 -6.29 -20.56
C ASP A 333 8.53 -6.32 -19.30
N VAL A 334 9.40 -7.36 -19.17
CA VAL A 334 10.37 -7.45 -18.06
C VAL A 334 11.28 -6.22 -18.06
N LEU A 335 11.89 -5.90 -19.19
CA LEU A 335 12.81 -4.77 -19.30
C LEU A 335 12.12 -3.45 -18.96
N THR A 336 10.95 -3.19 -19.55
CA THR A 336 10.21 -1.94 -19.31
C THR A 336 9.76 -1.81 -17.86
N ALA A 337 9.16 -2.87 -17.30
CA ALA A 337 8.73 -2.87 -15.90
C ALA A 337 9.90 -2.73 -14.93
N SER A 338 11.07 -3.26 -15.27
CA SER A 338 12.30 -3.14 -14.47
C SER A 338 12.84 -1.71 -14.43
N TRP A 339 12.84 -1.01 -15.55
CA TRP A 339 13.18 0.41 -15.59
C TRP A 339 12.22 1.24 -14.74
N VAL A 340 10.92 0.96 -14.81
CA VAL A 340 9.89 1.63 -13.99
C VAL A 340 10.09 1.34 -12.51
N LEU A 341 10.42 0.10 -12.14
CA LEU A 341 10.73 -0.27 -10.76
C LEU A 341 11.99 0.45 -10.25
N GLY A 342 13.05 0.53 -11.07
CA GLY A 342 14.25 1.28 -10.75
C GLY A 342 13.96 2.76 -10.51
N ALA A 343 13.12 3.38 -11.35
CA ALA A 343 12.70 4.77 -11.18
C ALA A 343 11.94 5.00 -9.87
N TYR A 344 10.99 4.14 -9.50
CA TYR A 344 10.32 4.19 -8.20
C TYR A 344 11.29 3.98 -7.03
N ALA A 345 12.24 3.06 -7.18
CA ALA A 345 13.18 2.73 -6.11
C ALA A 345 14.05 3.92 -5.69
N VAL A 346 14.39 4.84 -6.60
CA VAL A 346 15.11 6.09 -6.28
C VAL A 346 14.41 6.89 -5.18
N GLY A 347 13.08 6.90 -5.17
CA GLY A 347 12.27 7.61 -4.17
C GLY A 347 12.09 6.89 -2.84
N LEU A 348 12.44 5.60 -2.72
CA LEU A 348 12.08 4.75 -1.58
C LEU A 348 12.52 5.32 -0.22
N THR A 349 13.76 5.74 -0.12
CA THR A 349 14.31 6.31 1.13
C THR A 349 13.60 7.61 1.50
N PHE A 350 13.29 8.48 0.53
CA PHE A 350 12.59 9.73 0.77
C PHE A 350 11.13 9.51 1.17
N PHE A 351 10.41 8.58 0.53
CA PHE A 351 9.07 8.16 0.97
C PHE A 351 9.08 7.61 2.39
N SER A 352 10.09 6.83 2.72
CA SER A 352 10.24 6.24 4.04
C SER A 352 10.47 7.29 5.12
N LEU A 353 11.36 8.24 4.88
CA LEU A 353 11.63 9.37 5.76
C LEU A 353 10.43 10.32 5.87
N GLN A 354 9.72 10.59 4.78
CA GLN A 354 8.50 11.39 4.78
C GLN A 354 7.45 10.83 5.74
N LYS A 355 7.25 9.50 5.76
CA LYS A 355 6.31 8.85 6.69
C LYS A 355 6.72 9.03 8.15
N VAL A 356 8.00 8.85 8.45
CA VAL A 356 8.55 9.05 9.80
C VAL A 356 8.39 10.51 10.23
N LEU A 357 8.75 11.48 9.38
CA LEU A 357 8.61 12.90 9.71
C LEU A 357 7.15 13.31 9.88
N SER A 358 6.24 12.78 9.05
CA SER A 358 4.80 13.05 9.20
C SER A 358 4.27 12.62 10.57
N SER A 359 4.75 11.49 11.12
CA SER A 359 4.32 11.03 12.45
C SER A 359 4.76 11.96 13.59
N VAL A 360 5.84 12.70 13.42
CA VAL A 360 6.30 13.73 14.38
C VAL A 360 5.27 14.87 14.49
N PHE A 361 4.78 15.35 13.36
CA PHE A 361 3.76 16.40 13.33
C PHE A 361 2.44 15.89 13.90
N PHE A 362 2.02 14.68 13.56
CA PHE A 362 0.81 14.06 14.12
C PHE A 362 0.90 13.91 15.65
N ALA A 363 2.05 13.55 16.20
CA ALA A 363 2.27 13.46 17.64
C ALA A 363 2.14 14.82 18.34
N LYS A 364 2.48 15.92 17.65
CA LYS A 364 2.30 17.31 18.12
C LYS A 364 0.87 17.85 17.88
N GLY A 365 -0.05 17.05 17.34
CA GLY A 365 -1.40 17.48 16.95
C GLY A 365 -1.45 18.32 15.68
N ASP A 366 -0.34 18.55 14.99
CA ASP A 366 -0.31 19.25 13.72
C ASP A 366 -0.62 18.32 12.55
N THR A 367 -1.88 18.32 12.15
CA THR A 367 -2.34 17.60 10.96
C THR A 367 -2.20 18.40 9.68
N LYS A 368 -2.04 19.73 9.76
CA LYS A 368 -2.00 20.64 8.60
C LYS A 368 -0.69 20.51 7.81
N THR A 369 0.45 20.40 8.49
CA THR A 369 1.75 20.30 7.86
C THR A 369 1.91 19.02 7.03
N PRO A 370 1.58 17.79 7.51
CA PRO A 370 1.57 16.60 6.69
C PRO A 370 0.60 16.66 5.50
N VAL A 371 -0.59 17.27 5.66
CA VAL A 371 -1.53 17.45 4.54
C VAL A 371 -0.95 18.37 3.48
N LYS A 372 -0.33 19.51 3.86
CA LYS A 372 0.37 20.38 2.90
C LYS A 372 1.51 19.66 2.17
N ALA A 373 2.29 18.84 2.90
CA ALA A 373 3.33 18.00 2.30
C ALA A 373 2.75 17.03 1.27
N SER A 374 1.61 16.41 1.57
CA SER A 374 0.92 15.50 0.64
C SER A 374 0.41 16.22 -0.61
N VAL A 375 -0.20 17.41 -0.44
CA VAL A 375 -0.64 18.24 -1.57
C VAL A 375 0.55 18.64 -2.44
N LEU A 376 1.65 19.08 -1.82
CA LEU A 376 2.88 19.45 -2.53
C LEU A 376 3.47 18.23 -3.27
N SER A 377 3.44 17.04 -2.68
CA SER A 377 3.83 15.78 -3.34
C SER A 377 3.01 15.55 -4.60
N VAL A 378 1.69 15.61 -4.50
CA VAL A 378 0.75 15.40 -5.62
C VAL A 378 0.98 16.39 -6.75
N LEU A 379 1.14 17.68 -6.42
CA LEU A 379 1.42 18.72 -7.42
C LEU A 379 2.79 18.54 -8.08
N SER A 380 3.81 18.20 -7.29
CA SER A 380 5.16 17.92 -7.80
C SER A 380 5.19 16.69 -8.69
N GLU A 381 4.45 15.64 -8.33
CA GLU A 381 4.32 14.42 -9.13
C GLU A 381 3.67 14.72 -10.48
N ALA A 382 2.58 15.50 -10.48
CA ALA A 382 1.92 15.93 -11.72
C ALA A 382 2.88 16.76 -12.60
N LEU A 383 3.60 17.72 -12.01
CA LEU A 383 4.52 18.60 -12.73
C LEU A 383 5.74 17.84 -13.28
N PHE A 384 6.48 17.17 -12.41
CA PHE A 384 7.72 16.49 -12.81
C PHE A 384 7.44 15.21 -13.60
N GLY A 385 6.37 14.47 -13.26
CA GLY A 385 5.94 13.33 -14.05
C GLY A 385 5.59 13.72 -15.47
N SER A 386 4.82 14.79 -15.65
CA SER A 386 4.50 15.33 -16.97
C SER A 386 5.77 15.81 -17.71
N PHE A 387 6.64 16.54 -17.02
CA PHE A 387 7.88 17.05 -17.61
C PHE A 387 8.78 15.90 -18.10
N TYR A 388 9.02 14.88 -17.25
CA TYR A 388 9.86 13.74 -17.63
C TYR A 388 9.21 12.86 -18.69
N ALA A 389 7.92 12.58 -18.56
CA ALA A 389 7.24 11.67 -19.47
C ALA A 389 7.03 12.25 -20.87
N PHE A 390 6.60 13.52 -20.97
CA PHE A 390 6.16 14.12 -22.23
C PHE A 390 7.20 15.07 -22.82
N PHE A 391 7.82 15.93 -22.00
CA PHE A 391 8.81 16.90 -22.50
C PHE A 391 10.16 16.21 -22.78
N LEU A 392 10.70 15.45 -21.81
CA LEU A 392 11.93 14.66 -22.01
C LEU A 392 11.68 13.36 -22.82
N LYS A 393 10.41 13.01 -23.07
CA LYS A 393 10.01 11.81 -23.80
C LYS A 393 10.47 10.49 -23.15
N TRP A 394 10.59 10.47 -21.81
CA TRP A 394 10.97 9.26 -21.07
C TRP A 394 9.78 8.33 -20.79
N GLY A 395 8.57 8.69 -21.26
CA GLY A 395 7.38 7.87 -21.16
C GLY A 395 7.07 7.40 -19.74
N VAL A 396 6.75 6.12 -19.59
CA VAL A 396 6.34 5.52 -18.30
C VAL A 396 7.44 5.57 -17.23
N PHE A 397 8.72 5.47 -17.64
CA PHE A 397 9.87 5.66 -16.73
C PHE A 397 9.87 7.06 -16.12
N GLY A 398 9.58 8.08 -16.95
CA GLY A 398 9.49 9.47 -16.51
C GLY A 398 8.39 9.70 -15.47
N LEU A 399 7.22 9.05 -15.60
CA LEU A 399 6.16 9.13 -14.59
C LEU A 399 6.63 8.57 -13.25
N ALA A 400 7.22 7.38 -13.24
CA ALA A 400 7.73 6.76 -12.02
C ALA A 400 8.85 7.60 -11.35
N LEU A 401 9.70 8.23 -12.16
CA LEU A 401 10.73 9.13 -11.65
C LEU A 401 10.12 10.43 -11.09
N GLY A 402 9.04 10.93 -11.69
CA GLY A 402 8.25 12.04 -11.17
C GLY A 402 7.71 11.76 -9.77
N THR A 403 7.19 10.55 -9.55
CA THR A 403 6.76 10.08 -8.21
C THR A 403 7.94 10.08 -7.23
N SER A 404 9.12 9.62 -7.63
CA SER A 404 10.32 9.65 -6.80
C SER A 404 10.79 11.07 -6.47
N THR A 405 10.71 11.98 -7.44
CA THR A 405 11.02 13.40 -7.25
C THR A 405 10.03 14.06 -6.28
N SER A 406 8.75 13.71 -6.37
CA SER A 406 7.72 14.22 -5.45
C SER A 406 7.96 13.80 -3.99
N ALA A 407 8.49 12.60 -3.79
CA ALA A 407 8.88 12.12 -2.46
C ALA A 407 10.03 12.94 -1.87
N LEU A 408 11.03 13.26 -2.67
CA LEU A 408 12.14 14.13 -2.26
C LEU A 408 11.64 15.52 -1.86
N ILE A 409 10.77 16.13 -2.67
CA ILE A 409 10.20 17.45 -2.40
C ILE A 409 9.36 17.46 -1.12
N SER A 410 8.49 16.46 -0.97
CA SER A 410 7.64 16.33 0.22
C SER A 410 8.46 16.05 1.49
N PHE A 411 9.48 15.20 1.41
CA PHE A 411 10.43 14.98 2.49
C PHE A 411 11.15 16.28 2.86
N SER A 412 11.70 17.01 1.87
CA SER A 412 12.42 18.25 2.09
C SER A 412 11.53 19.31 2.76
N TYR A 413 10.27 19.42 2.34
CA TYR A 413 9.31 20.34 2.97
C TYR A 413 9.09 19.99 4.44
N LEU A 414 8.85 18.72 4.79
CA LEU A 414 8.67 18.31 6.19
C LEU A 414 9.93 18.50 7.01
N PHE A 415 11.08 18.19 6.44
CA PHE A 415 12.38 18.37 7.09
C PHE A 415 12.65 19.82 7.46
N LEU A 416 12.37 20.78 6.54
CA LEU A 416 12.54 22.22 6.77
C LEU A 416 11.50 22.78 7.77
N LYS A 417 10.35 22.10 7.96
CA LYS A 417 9.30 22.54 8.89
C LYS A 417 9.48 21.98 10.31
N ILE A 418 10.42 21.07 10.53
CA ILE A 418 10.72 20.60 11.90
C ILE A 418 11.39 21.72 12.68
N GLU A 419 10.65 22.26 13.66
CA GLU A 419 11.12 23.31 14.54
C GLU A 419 12.21 22.83 15.51
N GLY A 420 13.10 23.74 15.92
CA GLY A 420 14.08 23.52 16.98
C GLY A 420 15.32 22.71 16.61
N GLY A 421 15.62 22.53 15.30
CA GLY A 421 16.84 21.83 14.87
C GLY A 421 16.94 20.40 15.40
N VAL A 422 15.78 19.74 15.56
CA VAL A 422 15.71 18.37 16.11
C VAL A 422 16.55 17.41 15.28
N ILE A 423 16.58 17.59 13.96
CA ILE A 423 17.53 16.93 13.04
C ILE A 423 18.22 18.02 12.24
N ALA A 424 19.50 18.23 12.45
CA ALA A 424 20.30 19.11 11.61
C ALA A 424 20.67 18.40 10.28
N ILE A 425 20.98 19.18 9.24
CA ILE A 425 21.47 18.65 7.96
C ILE A 425 22.72 17.80 8.17
N LYS A 426 23.60 18.22 9.10
CA LYS A 426 24.79 17.45 9.50
C LYS A 426 24.44 16.08 10.10
N ASP A 427 23.40 16.02 10.93
CA ASP A 427 22.94 14.77 11.54
C ASP A 427 22.41 13.82 10.47
N LEU A 428 21.61 14.35 9.52
CA LEU A 428 21.11 13.55 8.39
C LEU A 428 22.26 13.00 7.54
N PHE A 429 23.26 13.83 7.25
CA PHE A 429 24.44 13.37 6.52
C PHE A 429 25.20 12.28 7.29
N MET A 430 25.37 12.46 8.61
CA MET A 430 26.02 11.45 9.47
C MET A 430 25.23 10.14 9.57
N MET A 431 23.91 10.19 9.44
CA MET A 431 23.08 8.99 9.37
C MET A 431 23.19 8.27 8.02
N LEU A 432 23.38 9.01 6.93
CA LEU A 432 23.38 8.49 5.56
C LEU A 432 24.72 7.91 5.13
N TYR A 433 25.88 8.52 5.52
CA TYR A 433 27.16 8.21 4.87
C TYR A 433 27.59 6.75 5.02
N LYS A 434 27.50 6.16 6.23
CA LYS A 434 27.88 4.76 6.46
C LYS A 434 26.95 3.77 5.74
N PRO A 435 25.60 3.88 5.85
CA PRO A 435 24.68 3.06 5.08
C PRO A 435 24.86 3.23 3.56
N PHE A 436 25.22 4.42 3.09
CA PHE A 436 25.46 4.69 1.67
C PHE A 436 26.67 3.91 1.14
N PHE A 437 27.83 4.02 1.81
CA PHE A 437 29.03 3.28 1.41
C PHE A 437 28.85 1.75 1.54
N ALA A 438 28.18 1.31 2.60
CA ALA A 438 27.83 -0.11 2.74
C ALA A 438 26.91 -0.60 1.62
N SER A 439 25.95 0.23 1.18
CA SER A 439 25.07 -0.10 0.05
C SER A 439 25.80 -0.12 -1.29
N ILE A 440 26.76 0.76 -1.50
CA ILE A 440 27.62 0.73 -2.69
C ILE A 440 28.45 -0.58 -2.73
N PHE A 441 29.04 -0.95 -1.59
CA PHE A 441 29.79 -2.20 -1.54
C PHE A 441 28.90 -3.42 -1.75
N MET A 442 27.71 -3.43 -1.14
CA MET A 442 26.70 -4.44 -1.42
C MET A 442 26.34 -4.49 -2.90
N LEU A 443 26.13 -3.32 -3.52
CA LEU A 443 25.83 -3.23 -4.97
C LEU A 443 26.92 -3.86 -5.82
N PHE A 444 28.18 -3.61 -5.50
CA PHE A 444 29.33 -4.20 -6.20
C PHE A 444 29.31 -5.73 -6.09
N VAL A 445 29.05 -6.28 -4.91
CA VAL A 445 28.96 -7.74 -4.73
C VAL A 445 27.74 -8.31 -5.49
N VAL A 446 26.59 -7.64 -5.45
CA VAL A 446 25.42 -8.03 -6.24
C VAL A 446 25.73 -8.06 -7.74
N TRP A 447 26.44 -7.06 -8.23
CA TRP A 447 26.87 -7.00 -9.63
C TRP A 447 27.78 -8.17 -9.99
N LEU A 448 28.78 -8.49 -9.14
CA LEU A 448 29.65 -9.66 -9.34
C LEU A 448 28.85 -10.98 -9.34
N LEU A 449 27.92 -11.15 -8.41
CA LEU A 449 27.09 -12.36 -8.35
C LEU A 449 26.21 -12.50 -9.60
N LYS A 450 25.66 -11.41 -10.13
CA LYS A 450 24.86 -11.43 -11.37
C LYS A 450 25.67 -11.83 -12.61
N MET A 451 26.98 -11.63 -12.63
CA MET A 451 27.83 -12.11 -13.76
C MET A 451 27.88 -13.64 -13.82
N TRP A 452 27.74 -14.31 -12.71
CA TRP A 452 27.80 -15.77 -12.61
C TRP A 452 26.42 -16.43 -12.48
N LEU A 453 25.50 -15.76 -11.81
CA LEU A 453 24.18 -16.25 -11.48
C LEU A 453 23.13 -15.51 -12.32
N THR A 454 23.01 -15.91 -13.60
CA THR A 454 22.21 -15.20 -14.60
C THR A 454 20.70 -15.51 -14.51
N GLU A 455 20.33 -16.70 -14.03
CA GLU A 455 18.93 -17.09 -13.95
C GLU A 455 18.18 -16.35 -12.84
N PRO A 456 16.94 -15.89 -13.05
CA PRO A 456 16.16 -15.12 -12.06
C PRO A 456 15.96 -15.83 -10.73
N ILE A 457 15.97 -17.15 -10.71
CA ILE A 457 15.80 -17.93 -9.47
C ILE A 457 16.92 -17.67 -8.45
N TRP A 458 18.11 -17.34 -8.91
CA TRP A 458 19.26 -17.08 -8.06
C TRP A 458 19.09 -15.84 -7.17
N ILE A 459 18.08 -15.02 -7.44
CA ILE A 459 17.75 -13.88 -6.57
C ILE A 459 17.44 -14.33 -5.14
N LEU A 460 16.92 -15.56 -4.97
CA LEU A 460 16.67 -16.16 -3.66
C LEU A 460 17.95 -16.38 -2.84
N LEU A 461 19.09 -16.46 -3.51
CA LEU A 461 20.44 -16.54 -2.91
C LEU A 461 21.09 -15.15 -2.86
N ILE A 462 20.95 -14.35 -3.92
CA ILE A 462 21.60 -13.04 -4.04
C ILE A 462 21.08 -12.07 -2.96
N ILE A 463 19.76 -12.03 -2.71
CA ILE A 463 19.19 -11.10 -1.71
C ILE A 463 19.73 -11.40 -0.30
N PRO A 464 19.67 -12.63 0.27
CA PRO A 464 20.24 -12.90 1.57
C PRO A 464 21.75 -12.61 1.63
N THR A 465 22.50 -12.96 0.59
CA THR A 465 23.94 -12.68 0.52
C THR A 465 24.19 -11.17 0.52
N ALA A 466 23.44 -10.39 -0.26
CA ALA A 466 23.52 -8.94 -0.26
C ALA A 466 23.22 -8.33 1.10
N MET A 467 22.21 -8.84 1.80
CA MET A 467 21.89 -8.42 3.17
C MET A 467 23.03 -8.69 4.15
N VAL A 468 23.65 -9.87 4.07
CA VAL A 468 24.81 -10.23 4.91
C VAL A 468 25.99 -9.32 4.62
N VAL A 469 26.31 -9.12 3.35
CA VAL A 469 27.42 -8.23 2.92
C VAL A 469 27.19 -6.80 3.39
N TYR A 470 25.98 -6.28 3.25
CA TYR A 470 25.61 -4.96 3.74
C TYR A 470 25.82 -4.84 5.27
N PHE A 471 25.32 -5.80 6.02
CA PHE A 471 25.44 -5.81 7.48
C PHE A 471 26.91 -5.91 7.94
N LEU A 472 27.71 -6.77 7.31
CA LEU A 472 29.16 -6.88 7.57
C LEU A 472 29.88 -5.58 7.25
N SER A 473 29.51 -4.91 6.16
CA SER A 473 30.07 -3.61 5.80
C SER A 473 29.77 -2.53 6.84
N LEU A 474 28.54 -2.51 7.39
CA LEU A 474 28.18 -1.59 8.47
C LEU A 474 28.98 -1.85 9.76
N LEU A 475 29.25 -3.12 10.07
CA LEU A 475 30.09 -3.48 11.21
C LEU A 475 31.54 -3.03 11.00
N PHE A 476 32.09 -3.24 9.82
CA PHE A 476 33.42 -2.77 9.45
C PHE A 476 33.53 -1.24 9.56
N LEU A 477 32.50 -0.52 9.12
CA LEU A 477 32.40 0.93 9.24
C LEU A 477 32.06 1.41 10.68
N ARG A 478 31.93 0.48 11.64
CA ARG A 478 31.60 0.74 13.04
C ARG A 478 30.35 1.60 13.20
N ASP A 479 29.25 1.22 12.54
CA ASP A 479 27.98 1.90 12.73
C ASP A 479 27.41 1.61 14.12
N ALA A 480 27.18 2.66 14.92
CA ALA A 480 26.80 2.54 16.33
C ALA A 480 25.46 1.79 16.54
N LEU A 481 24.48 1.98 15.65
CA LEU A 481 23.18 1.29 15.77
C LEU A 481 23.31 -0.19 15.42
N SER A 482 24.09 -0.52 14.40
CA SER A 482 24.36 -1.91 14.01
C SER A 482 25.10 -2.67 15.12
N LEU A 483 26.08 -2.05 15.78
CA LEU A 483 26.79 -2.61 16.94
C LEU A 483 25.85 -2.83 18.12
N THR A 484 24.96 -1.88 18.41
CA THR A 484 23.98 -1.98 19.49
C THR A 484 22.94 -3.10 19.23
N LEU A 485 22.49 -3.26 17.99
CA LEU A 485 21.58 -4.35 17.62
C LEU A 485 22.21 -5.72 17.83
N ILE A 486 23.48 -5.88 17.45
CA ILE A 486 24.21 -7.15 17.66
C ILE A 486 24.40 -7.45 19.14
N SER A 487 24.82 -6.46 19.96
CA SER A 487 24.99 -6.68 21.39
C SER A 487 23.69 -7.13 22.06
N ARG A 488 22.55 -6.56 21.68
CA ARG A 488 21.22 -7.00 22.16
C ARG A 488 20.83 -8.38 21.66
N LEU A 489 21.09 -8.72 20.39
CA LEU A 489 20.82 -10.05 19.86
C LEU A 489 21.67 -11.11 20.59
N LYS A 490 22.95 -10.81 20.86
CA LYS A 490 23.84 -11.69 21.61
C LYS A 490 23.33 -11.93 23.04
N SER A 491 22.89 -10.89 23.75
CA SER A 491 22.32 -11.02 25.09
C SER A 491 21.00 -11.83 25.10
N LEU A 492 20.13 -11.70 24.06
CA LEU A 492 18.91 -12.49 23.95
C LEU A 492 19.18 -13.97 23.66
N VAL A 493 20.21 -14.27 22.87
CA VAL A 493 20.64 -15.66 22.62
C VAL A 493 21.24 -16.27 23.88
N GLU A 494 22.08 -15.55 24.60
CA GLU A 494 22.67 -16.01 25.86
C GLU A 494 21.60 -16.26 26.92
N GLN A 495 20.57 -15.42 27.05
CA GLN A 495 19.45 -15.64 27.96
C GLN A 495 18.61 -16.88 27.58
N LYS A 496 18.46 -17.19 26.29
CA LYS A 496 17.73 -18.39 25.82
C LYS A 496 18.53 -19.68 25.96
N VAL A 497 19.83 -19.61 25.98
CA VAL A 497 20.73 -20.79 26.23
C VAL A 497 20.83 -21.12 27.70
N GLN A 498 20.55 -20.14 28.59
CA GLN A 498 20.58 -20.32 30.07
C GLN A 498 19.18 -20.66 30.64
N SER A 499 18.11 -20.57 29.87
CA SER A 499 16.73 -20.98 30.20
C SER A 499 16.39 -22.36 29.60
#